data_24a6f9571477e8a9640099eb17ea7fd8
#
_entry.id   24a6f9571477e8a9640099eb17ea7fd8
#
_cell.length_a   1.000
_cell.length_b   1.000
_cell.length_c   1.000
_cell.angle_alpha   90.00
_cell.angle_beta   90.00
_cell.angle_gamma   90.00
#
_symmetry.space_group_name_H-M   'P 1'
#
loop_
_entity.id
_entity.type
_entity.pdbx_description
1 polymer ?
#
loop_
_entity_poly.entity_id
_entity_poly.type
_entity_poly.pdbx_seq_one_letter_code
_entity_poly.pdbx_strand_id
1 'polypeptide(L)'
;MPGYHNAATETMDRGSLDNLIDERVRYTVKYAEEHSPFYRHWFRENGIDPNEIRVHEDLLHLPVISGRTIREHQPPVTQDFGFRSAGWGEIFTIQETSGTSGTPKSFFLTWDDWRRYAEKYARSFVSQGFLPEDRVVVCASYGMNVGANTMTLAARRIGMTIIPFGKCNFASRVITAYRPTSIVGSVFKLIRLARRLESEGLDPRETSILRLVAGGESFADESREYLAEVWGCPVYNTYGSTEGTMCGECTAVSGLHVPEDLVHLDMYDPQMMDFVSDGSAGRAVLTTLLPAGTKAGMLLLNYDTEDTTTVLSRSRCACGRTHMRIKNPQREAEMVWVFGTPVNRVDIEAGVFQHESMEFLTGEYEAFVSGEEESGRLTIQIVMECTDPEKVDRRLVESRFTECFTRRRRALGPHISDQTLLLEFSYVRPGGLELHTARGRARRLTDRRAT
;
A
#
# COMPACT_ATOMS: atom_id res chain seq x y z
N MET A 1 -12.20 18.44 16.52
CA MET A 1 -12.27 16.98 16.76
C MET A 1 -12.17 16.28 15.42
N PRO A 2 -11.49 15.14 15.30
CA PRO A 2 -11.47 14.43 14.02
C PRO A 2 -12.90 14.04 13.66
N GLY A 3 -13.30 14.37 12.43
CA GLY A 3 -14.61 14.00 11.91
C GLY A 3 -14.70 12.49 11.62
N TYR A 4 -15.94 12.01 11.49
CA TYR A 4 -16.24 10.67 10.98
C TYR A 4 -17.02 10.82 9.68
N HIS A 5 -16.69 10.03 8.68
CA HIS A 5 -17.50 9.95 7.46
C HIS A 5 -18.76 9.12 7.70
N ASN A 6 -18.63 8.05 8.47
CA ASN A 6 -19.71 7.18 8.91
C ASN A 6 -19.56 6.86 10.40
N ALA A 7 -19.99 7.79 11.27
CA ALA A 7 -19.83 7.64 12.71
C ALA A 7 -20.44 6.34 13.25
N ALA A 8 -21.59 5.92 12.71
CA ALA A 8 -22.30 4.73 13.17
C ALA A 8 -21.45 3.46 13.09
N THR A 9 -20.68 3.28 12.00
CA THR A 9 -19.81 2.13 11.84
C THR A 9 -18.40 2.36 12.36
N GLU A 10 -17.83 3.56 12.15
CA GLU A 10 -16.45 3.86 12.55
C GLU A 10 -16.23 3.88 14.08
N THR A 11 -17.29 4.08 14.88
CA THR A 11 -17.24 4.10 16.35
C THR A 11 -18.08 3.03 17.02
N MET A 12 -18.56 2.05 16.24
CA MET A 12 -19.37 0.93 16.72
C MET A 12 -18.57 0.12 17.75
N ASP A 13 -19.21 -0.33 18.83
CA ASP A 13 -18.54 -1.21 19.79
C ASP A 13 -18.14 -2.55 19.15
N ARG A 14 -17.15 -3.22 19.73
CA ARG A 14 -16.58 -4.42 19.14
C ARG A 14 -17.63 -5.53 18.88
N GLY A 15 -18.47 -5.81 19.85
CA GLY A 15 -19.47 -6.86 19.72
C GLY A 15 -20.50 -6.59 18.63
N SER A 16 -20.96 -5.34 18.52
CA SER A 16 -21.84 -4.92 17.41
C SER A 16 -21.15 -4.98 16.05
N LEU A 17 -19.87 -4.61 16.00
CA LEU A 17 -19.08 -4.71 14.76
C LEU A 17 -18.84 -6.16 14.34
N ASP A 18 -18.54 -7.06 15.28
CA ASP A 18 -18.38 -8.49 15.01
C ASP A 18 -19.69 -9.09 14.45
N ASN A 19 -20.84 -8.78 15.06
CA ASN A 19 -22.15 -9.21 14.55
C ASN A 19 -22.42 -8.70 13.11
N LEU A 20 -22.01 -7.46 12.80
CA LEU A 20 -22.15 -6.89 11.46
C LEU A 20 -21.21 -7.59 10.46
N ILE A 21 -19.99 -7.90 10.87
CA ILE A 21 -19.02 -8.66 10.06
C ILE A 21 -19.62 -10.04 9.75
N ASP A 22 -20.14 -10.75 10.74
CA ASP A 22 -20.75 -12.07 10.59
C ASP A 22 -21.96 -12.07 9.65
N GLU A 23 -22.81 -11.04 9.76
CA GLU A 23 -23.93 -10.86 8.83
C GLU A 23 -23.40 -10.75 7.39
N ARG A 24 -22.36 -9.93 7.20
CA ARG A 24 -21.77 -9.71 5.88
C ARG A 24 -21.00 -10.92 5.35
N VAL A 25 -20.36 -11.69 6.22
CA VAL A 25 -19.74 -12.98 5.85
C VAL A 25 -20.79 -13.91 5.26
N ARG A 26 -21.90 -14.14 5.98
CA ARG A 26 -22.99 -14.99 5.49
C ARG A 26 -23.52 -14.53 4.13
N TYR A 27 -23.78 -13.23 3.99
CA TYR A 27 -24.27 -12.68 2.72
C TYR A 27 -23.24 -12.84 1.60
N THR A 28 -21.97 -12.55 1.86
CA THR A 28 -20.89 -12.62 0.86
C THR A 28 -20.63 -14.05 0.39
N VAL A 29 -20.60 -15.02 1.30
CA VAL A 29 -20.39 -16.44 0.97
C VAL A 29 -21.53 -16.97 0.12
N LYS A 30 -22.77 -16.67 0.51
CA LYS A 30 -23.95 -17.01 -0.28
C LYS A 30 -23.94 -16.37 -1.67
N TYR A 31 -23.59 -15.09 -1.75
CA TYR A 31 -23.45 -14.38 -3.01
C TYR A 31 -22.36 -15.01 -3.89
N ALA A 32 -21.23 -15.42 -3.31
CA ALA A 32 -20.15 -16.10 -4.02
C ALA A 32 -20.63 -17.42 -4.65
N GLU A 33 -21.35 -18.25 -3.88
CA GLU A 33 -21.90 -19.51 -4.37
C GLU A 33 -22.90 -19.30 -5.52
N GLU A 34 -23.83 -18.35 -5.34
CA GLU A 34 -24.90 -18.11 -6.30
C GLU A 34 -24.41 -17.48 -7.62
N HIS A 35 -23.40 -16.61 -7.57
CA HIS A 35 -23.06 -15.73 -8.68
C HIS A 35 -21.68 -15.97 -9.30
N SER A 36 -20.70 -16.54 -8.57
CA SER A 36 -19.37 -16.80 -9.12
C SER A 36 -19.21 -18.23 -9.60
N PRO A 37 -18.93 -18.46 -10.89
CA PRO A 37 -18.63 -19.81 -11.40
C PRO A 37 -17.47 -20.48 -10.66
N PHE A 38 -16.42 -19.71 -10.33
CA PHE A 38 -15.27 -20.20 -9.60
C PHE A 38 -15.67 -20.70 -8.21
N TYR A 39 -16.33 -19.89 -7.38
CA TYR A 39 -16.65 -20.28 -6.00
C TYR A 39 -17.62 -21.42 -5.92
N ARG A 40 -18.62 -21.51 -6.83
CA ARG A 40 -19.54 -22.64 -6.92
C ARG A 40 -18.81 -23.97 -7.15
N HIS A 41 -17.75 -23.96 -7.95
CA HIS A 41 -16.92 -25.14 -8.20
C HIS A 41 -15.97 -25.39 -7.02
N TRP A 42 -15.31 -24.37 -6.53
CA TRP A 42 -14.33 -24.41 -5.46
C TRP A 42 -14.91 -24.95 -4.14
N PHE A 43 -16.12 -24.54 -3.74
CA PHE A 43 -16.79 -25.06 -2.57
C PHE A 43 -17.02 -26.59 -2.70
N ARG A 44 -17.50 -27.05 -3.85
CA ARG A 44 -17.73 -28.47 -4.10
C ARG A 44 -16.45 -29.31 -4.08
N GLU A 45 -15.40 -28.83 -4.73
CA GLU A 45 -14.11 -29.54 -4.78
C GLU A 45 -13.45 -29.67 -3.42
N ASN A 46 -13.60 -28.67 -2.56
CA ASN A 46 -13.04 -28.67 -1.21
C ASN A 46 -13.99 -29.28 -0.16
N GLY A 47 -15.17 -29.76 -0.55
CA GLY A 47 -16.14 -30.33 0.38
C GLY A 47 -16.70 -29.32 1.38
N ILE A 48 -16.77 -28.05 1.03
CA ILE A 48 -17.24 -26.96 1.88
C ILE A 48 -18.71 -26.71 1.65
N ASP A 49 -19.52 -26.77 2.71
CA ASP A 49 -20.91 -26.29 2.69
C ASP A 49 -20.94 -24.79 3.00
N PRO A 50 -21.29 -23.90 2.04
CA PRO A 50 -21.39 -22.47 2.28
C PRO A 50 -22.35 -22.09 3.42
N ASN A 51 -23.34 -22.92 3.75
CA ASN A 51 -24.28 -22.65 4.83
C ASN A 51 -23.70 -22.88 6.24
N GLU A 52 -22.56 -23.56 6.35
CA GLU A 52 -21.84 -23.74 7.61
C GLU A 52 -20.95 -22.55 7.94
N ILE A 53 -20.62 -21.66 6.97
CA ILE A 53 -19.84 -20.44 7.18
C ILE A 53 -20.78 -19.35 7.69
N ARG A 54 -20.81 -19.14 9.02
CA ARG A 54 -21.77 -18.27 9.70
C ARG A 54 -21.15 -17.07 10.40
N VAL A 55 -19.91 -17.20 10.82
CA VAL A 55 -19.14 -16.17 11.53
C VAL A 55 -17.80 -15.97 10.86
N HIS A 56 -17.13 -14.87 11.14
CA HIS A 56 -15.85 -14.58 10.49
C HIS A 56 -14.74 -15.56 10.87
N GLU A 57 -14.81 -16.19 12.04
CA GLU A 57 -13.89 -17.24 12.46
C GLU A 57 -13.96 -18.47 11.56
N ASP A 58 -15.12 -18.77 10.97
CA ASP A 58 -15.27 -19.91 10.06
C ASP A 58 -14.43 -19.71 8.77
N LEU A 59 -14.10 -18.48 8.42
CA LEU A 59 -13.21 -18.17 7.29
C LEU A 59 -11.82 -18.79 7.47
N LEU A 60 -11.33 -18.93 8.70
CA LEU A 60 -10.03 -19.53 8.99
C LEU A 60 -9.91 -20.99 8.53
N HIS A 61 -11.03 -21.66 8.33
CA HIS A 61 -11.08 -23.05 7.83
C HIS A 61 -11.15 -23.14 6.31
N LEU A 62 -11.29 -22.03 5.60
CA LEU A 62 -11.28 -22.00 4.15
C LEU A 62 -9.85 -22.05 3.61
N PRO A 63 -9.59 -22.80 2.51
CA PRO A 63 -8.30 -22.74 1.83
C PRO A 63 -7.96 -21.31 1.37
N VAL A 64 -6.69 -20.92 1.49
CA VAL A 64 -6.22 -19.61 1.04
C VAL A 64 -6.10 -19.58 -0.48
N ILE A 65 -6.69 -18.60 -1.10
CA ILE A 65 -6.67 -18.36 -2.55
C ILE A 65 -5.51 -17.41 -2.89
N SER A 66 -4.69 -17.78 -3.86
CA SER A 66 -3.54 -16.96 -4.29
C SER A 66 -3.83 -16.13 -5.55
N GLY A 67 -2.95 -15.15 -5.81
CA GLY A 67 -2.97 -14.41 -7.07
C GLY A 67 -2.74 -15.30 -8.30
N ARG A 68 -2.08 -16.43 -8.14
CA ARG A 68 -1.91 -17.46 -9.17
C ARG A 68 -3.26 -18.09 -9.53
N THR A 69 -4.08 -18.42 -8.55
CA THR A 69 -5.42 -19.00 -8.76
C THR A 69 -6.29 -18.08 -9.62
N ILE A 70 -6.25 -16.76 -9.40
CA ILE A 70 -7.00 -15.81 -10.25
C ILE A 70 -6.47 -15.86 -11.69
N ARG A 71 -5.14 -15.89 -11.91
CA ARG A 71 -4.55 -15.94 -13.25
C ARG A 71 -4.88 -17.23 -13.99
N GLU A 72 -4.99 -18.34 -13.28
CA GLU A 72 -5.36 -19.64 -13.85
C GLU A 72 -6.84 -19.72 -14.26
N HIS A 73 -7.70 -18.80 -13.77
CA HIS A 73 -9.11 -18.72 -14.07
C HIS A 73 -9.49 -17.47 -14.87
N GLN A 74 -8.59 -16.97 -15.68
CA GLN A 74 -8.84 -15.86 -16.62
C GLN A 74 -8.12 -16.10 -17.96
N PRO A 75 -8.53 -15.46 -19.06
CA PRO A 75 -7.82 -15.51 -20.33
C PRO A 75 -6.33 -15.08 -20.20
N PRO A 76 -5.40 -15.71 -20.95
CA PRO A 76 -5.67 -16.72 -21.99
C PRO A 76 -5.74 -18.17 -21.47
N VAL A 77 -5.61 -18.42 -20.15
CA VAL A 77 -5.63 -19.78 -19.58
C VAL A 77 -7.02 -20.42 -19.72
N THR A 78 -8.07 -19.65 -19.42
CA THR A 78 -9.47 -20.05 -19.62
C THR A 78 -10.13 -19.17 -20.68
N GLN A 79 -11.28 -19.62 -21.21
CA GLN A 79 -12.03 -18.82 -22.20
C GLN A 79 -12.80 -17.64 -21.58
N ASP A 80 -13.15 -17.73 -20.28
CA ASP A 80 -13.88 -16.72 -19.55
C ASP A 80 -13.25 -16.48 -18.16
N PHE A 81 -13.72 -15.50 -17.45
CA PHE A 81 -13.26 -15.08 -16.13
C PHE A 81 -14.04 -15.78 -15.02
N GLY A 82 -13.48 -16.84 -14.45
CA GLY A 82 -14.14 -17.67 -13.45
C GLY A 82 -14.58 -16.93 -12.18
N PHE A 83 -13.82 -15.91 -11.78
CA PHE A 83 -14.14 -15.09 -10.61
C PHE A 83 -15.19 -14.00 -10.85
N ARG A 84 -15.56 -13.74 -12.10
CA ARG A 84 -16.58 -12.72 -12.40
C ARG A 84 -17.95 -13.18 -11.85
N SER A 85 -18.57 -12.34 -11.02
CA SER A 85 -19.81 -12.64 -10.30
C SER A 85 -21.01 -11.75 -10.71
N ALA A 86 -20.88 -11.03 -11.83
CA ALA A 86 -21.96 -10.20 -12.40
C ALA A 86 -21.98 -10.30 -13.92
N GLY A 87 -23.13 -10.06 -14.52
CA GLY A 87 -23.29 -9.99 -15.97
C GLY A 87 -22.55 -8.77 -16.57
N TRP A 88 -22.19 -8.85 -17.84
CA TRP A 88 -21.51 -7.73 -18.52
C TRP A 88 -22.28 -6.40 -18.47
N GLY A 89 -23.62 -6.44 -18.48
CA GLY A 89 -24.46 -5.24 -18.35
C GLY A 89 -24.45 -4.60 -16.96
N GLU A 90 -23.92 -5.28 -15.94
CA GLU A 90 -23.80 -4.80 -14.57
C GLU A 90 -22.38 -4.33 -14.25
N ILE A 91 -21.39 -4.74 -15.05
CA ILE A 91 -20.00 -4.32 -14.90
C ILE A 91 -19.87 -2.88 -15.39
N PHE A 92 -19.43 -2.01 -14.49
CA PHE A 92 -19.19 -0.60 -14.80
C PHE A 92 -17.77 -0.36 -15.33
N THR A 93 -16.77 -1.02 -14.77
CA THR A 93 -15.37 -0.92 -15.22
C THR A 93 -14.61 -2.23 -15.01
N ILE A 94 -13.54 -2.39 -15.81
CA ILE A 94 -12.53 -3.41 -15.61
C ILE A 94 -11.27 -2.73 -15.10
N GLN A 95 -10.67 -3.26 -14.04
CA GLN A 95 -9.42 -2.80 -13.47
C GLN A 95 -8.39 -3.94 -13.50
N GLU A 96 -7.11 -3.60 -13.50
CA GLU A 96 -6.04 -4.59 -13.48
C GLU A 96 -4.99 -4.28 -12.41
N THR A 97 -4.39 -5.34 -11.87
CA THR A 97 -3.20 -5.18 -11.04
C THR A 97 -1.99 -4.82 -11.89
N SER A 98 -0.91 -4.31 -11.26
CA SER A 98 0.32 -3.90 -11.96
C SER A 98 1.02 -5.02 -12.73
N GLY A 99 0.74 -6.31 -12.42
CA GLY A 99 1.34 -7.46 -13.09
C GLY A 99 2.85 -7.59 -12.89
N THR A 100 3.40 -7.08 -11.80
CA THR A 100 4.84 -7.18 -11.47
C THR A 100 5.32 -8.61 -11.33
N SER A 101 4.42 -9.55 -10.99
CA SER A 101 4.68 -10.98 -10.83
C SER A 101 4.12 -11.84 -11.98
N GLY A 102 3.92 -11.28 -13.17
CA GLY A 102 3.41 -11.99 -14.35
C GLY A 102 2.20 -11.31 -15.02
N THR A 103 1.29 -12.08 -15.62
CA THR A 103 0.07 -11.57 -16.25
C THR A 103 -0.77 -10.80 -15.23
N PRO A 104 -1.25 -9.59 -15.54
CA PRO A 104 -2.14 -8.85 -14.67
C PRO A 104 -3.38 -9.65 -14.29
N LYS A 105 -3.84 -9.46 -13.06
CA LYS A 105 -5.15 -9.97 -12.63
C LYS A 105 -6.22 -8.95 -13.00
N SER A 106 -7.28 -9.42 -13.64
CA SER A 106 -8.43 -8.59 -14.02
C SER A 106 -9.49 -8.57 -12.90
N PHE A 107 -9.97 -7.40 -12.56
CA PHE A 107 -11.01 -7.15 -11.56
C PHE A 107 -12.20 -6.46 -12.22
N PHE A 108 -13.37 -7.00 -12.01
CA PHE A 108 -14.63 -6.50 -12.54
C PHE A 108 -15.36 -5.74 -11.45
N LEU A 109 -15.67 -4.48 -11.71
CA LEU A 109 -16.32 -3.64 -10.72
C LEU A 109 -17.70 -3.18 -11.21
N THR A 110 -18.71 -3.48 -10.39
CA THR A 110 -20.05 -2.89 -10.51
C THR A 110 -20.03 -1.47 -9.94
N TRP A 111 -21.15 -0.75 -10.08
CA TRP A 111 -21.28 0.55 -9.43
C TRP A 111 -21.34 0.43 -7.90
N ASP A 112 -21.84 -0.67 -7.35
CA ASP A 112 -21.84 -0.93 -5.90
C ASP A 112 -20.42 -1.18 -5.37
N ASP A 113 -19.54 -1.85 -6.15
CA ASP A 113 -18.11 -1.96 -5.82
C ASP A 113 -17.46 -0.59 -5.71
N TRP A 114 -17.68 0.29 -6.69
CA TRP A 114 -17.15 1.64 -6.66
C TRP A 114 -17.66 2.46 -5.46
N ARG A 115 -18.93 2.28 -5.10
CA ARG A 115 -19.50 2.91 -3.89
C ARG A 115 -18.80 2.42 -2.62
N ARG A 116 -18.53 1.11 -2.50
CA ARG A 116 -17.79 0.54 -1.36
C ARG A 116 -16.35 1.03 -1.32
N TYR A 117 -15.66 1.07 -2.45
CA TYR A 117 -14.30 1.59 -2.53
C TYR A 117 -14.23 3.07 -2.15
N ALA A 118 -15.15 3.87 -2.68
CA ALA A 118 -15.27 5.29 -2.35
C ALA A 118 -15.58 5.51 -0.86
N GLU A 119 -16.43 4.68 -0.24
CA GLU A 119 -16.74 4.73 1.19
C GLU A 119 -15.48 4.51 2.03
N LYS A 120 -14.73 3.44 1.75
CA LYS A 120 -13.49 3.12 2.46
C LYS A 120 -12.48 4.27 2.38
N TYR A 121 -12.31 4.85 1.20
CA TYR A 121 -11.37 5.96 0.99
C TYR A 121 -11.86 7.27 1.62
N ALA A 122 -13.18 7.52 1.60
CA ALA A 122 -13.76 8.70 2.25
C ALA A 122 -13.53 8.68 3.78
N ARG A 123 -13.66 7.51 4.42
CA ARG A 123 -13.32 7.34 5.84
C ARG A 123 -11.84 7.63 6.09
N SER A 124 -10.94 7.16 5.21
CA SER A 124 -9.51 7.46 5.29
C SER A 124 -9.25 8.96 5.20
N PHE A 125 -9.80 9.66 4.22
CA PHE A 125 -9.64 11.11 4.08
C PHE A 125 -10.17 11.87 5.31
N VAL A 126 -11.39 11.57 5.75
CA VAL A 126 -11.98 12.25 6.92
C VAL A 126 -11.18 11.95 8.19
N SER A 127 -10.61 10.73 8.35
CA SER A 127 -9.73 10.41 9.49
C SER A 127 -8.43 11.20 9.49
N GLN A 128 -7.95 11.63 8.31
CA GLN A 128 -6.78 12.47 8.09
C GLN A 128 -7.09 13.97 8.17
N GLY A 129 -8.31 14.33 8.54
CA GLY A 129 -8.75 15.71 8.76
C GLY A 129 -9.18 16.47 7.49
N PHE A 130 -9.56 15.76 6.44
CA PHE A 130 -10.13 16.39 5.24
C PHE A 130 -11.57 16.88 5.49
N LEU A 131 -11.91 18.00 4.86
CA LEU A 131 -13.19 18.71 4.97
C LEU A 131 -13.78 18.94 3.56
N PRO A 132 -15.09 19.24 3.46
CA PRO A 132 -15.74 19.47 2.15
C PRO A 132 -15.11 20.58 1.29
N GLU A 133 -14.55 21.62 1.93
CA GLU A 133 -13.92 22.74 1.25
C GLU A 133 -12.50 22.46 0.75
N ASP A 134 -11.93 21.29 1.05
CA ASP A 134 -10.59 20.93 0.62
C ASP A 134 -10.50 20.79 -0.91
N ARG A 135 -9.37 21.26 -1.44
CA ARG A 135 -8.96 21.09 -2.84
C ARG A 135 -7.74 20.17 -2.87
N VAL A 136 -7.89 19.03 -3.49
CA VAL A 136 -6.92 17.94 -3.40
C VAL A 136 -6.26 17.66 -4.74
N VAL A 137 -4.95 17.81 -4.82
CA VAL A 137 -4.14 17.38 -5.96
C VAL A 137 -3.91 15.88 -5.87
N VAL A 138 -4.30 15.14 -6.92
CA VAL A 138 -4.08 13.70 -7.02
C VAL A 138 -2.95 13.42 -8.01
N CYS A 139 -1.77 13.07 -7.48
CA CYS A 139 -0.57 12.70 -8.23
C CYS A 139 -0.56 11.19 -8.56
N ALA A 140 -1.70 10.62 -8.94
CA ALA A 140 -1.82 9.23 -9.34
C ALA A 140 -2.33 9.12 -10.78
N SER A 141 -2.01 8.00 -11.45
CA SER A 141 -2.47 7.77 -12.83
C SER A 141 -3.94 7.37 -12.84
N TYR A 142 -4.71 8.00 -13.71
CA TYR A 142 -6.06 7.57 -14.08
C TYR A 142 -5.93 6.53 -15.19
N GLY A 143 -6.40 5.32 -14.97
CA GLY A 143 -6.28 4.22 -15.91
C GLY A 143 -6.89 2.94 -15.34
N MET A 144 -6.35 1.79 -15.73
CA MET A 144 -6.86 0.48 -15.27
C MET A 144 -6.50 0.14 -13.81
N ASN A 145 -6.08 1.11 -12.99
CA ASN A 145 -5.91 0.96 -11.54
C ASN A 145 -7.01 1.71 -10.79
N VAL A 146 -7.39 1.19 -9.63
CA VAL A 146 -8.51 1.73 -8.85
C VAL A 146 -8.18 3.06 -8.15
N GLY A 147 -6.90 3.35 -7.87
CA GLY A 147 -6.48 4.36 -6.91
C GLY A 147 -7.04 5.76 -7.17
N ALA A 148 -6.65 6.41 -8.28
CA ALA A 148 -7.07 7.79 -8.58
C ALA A 148 -8.59 7.92 -8.76
N ASN A 149 -9.22 6.91 -9.38
CA ASN A 149 -10.67 6.88 -9.56
C ASN A 149 -11.41 6.78 -8.21
N THR A 150 -10.93 5.91 -7.30
CA THR A 150 -11.50 5.76 -5.96
C THR A 150 -11.38 7.06 -5.15
N MET A 151 -10.20 7.72 -5.21
CA MET A 151 -9.98 9.02 -4.55
C MET A 151 -10.96 10.08 -5.05
N THR A 152 -11.20 10.12 -6.36
CA THR A 152 -12.15 11.06 -6.98
C THR A 152 -13.58 10.81 -6.52
N LEU A 153 -14.00 9.55 -6.46
CA LEU A 153 -15.34 9.19 -5.97
C LEU A 153 -15.50 9.44 -4.46
N ALA A 154 -14.44 9.18 -3.68
CA ALA A 154 -14.42 9.49 -2.25
C ALA A 154 -14.53 11.01 -1.99
N ALA A 155 -13.77 11.81 -2.74
CA ALA A 155 -13.85 13.26 -2.67
C ALA A 155 -15.26 13.78 -2.98
N ARG A 156 -15.92 13.24 -4.01
CA ARG A 156 -17.32 13.57 -4.32
C ARG A 156 -18.26 13.28 -3.14
N ARG A 157 -18.04 12.15 -2.42
CA ARG A 157 -18.87 11.79 -1.25
C ARG A 157 -18.69 12.76 -0.09
N ILE A 158 -17.48 13.30 0.08
CA ILE A 158 -17.17 14.28 1.13
C ILE A 158 -17.60 15.69 0.73
N GLY A 159 -17.63 16.00 -0.56
CA GLY A 159 -17.89 17.35 -1.10
C GLY A 159 -16.63 18.11 -1.50
N MET A 160 -15.46 17.44 -1.53
CA MET A 160 -14.16 18.04 -1.89
C MET A 160 -13.99 18.27 -3.39
N THR A 161 -13.11 19.18 -3.75
CA THR A 161 -12.66 19.40 -5.12
C THR A 161 -11.41 18.59 -5.42
N ILE A 162 -11.42 17.79 -6.50
CA ILE A 162 -10.24 17.07 -6.99
C ILE A 162 -9.58 17.84 -8.13
N ILE A 163 -8.27 17.94 -8.06
CA ILE A 163 -7.39 18.40 -9.14
C ILE A 163 -6.64 17.16 -9.66
N PRO A 164 -7.06 16.55 -10.79
CA PRO A 164 -6.47 15.33 -11.32
C PRO A 164 -5.13 15.64 -12.02
N PHE A 165 -4.08 15.71 -11.23
CA PHE A 165 -2.79 16.22 -11.64
C PHE A 165 -2.00 15.24 -12.53
N GLY A 166 -2.04 13.93 -12.22
CA GLY A 166 -1.37 12.91 -13.02
C GLY A 166 0.14 13.16 -13.15
N LYS A 167 0.58 13.40 -14.37
CA LYS A 167 1.98 13.77 -14.74
C LYS A 167 2.12 15.27 -15.09
N CYS A 168 1.34 16.13 -14.50
CA CYS A 168 1.25 17.55 -14.87
C CYS A 168 2.62 18.26 -14.96
N ASN A 169 2.83 18.95 -16.07
CA ASN A 169 4.06 19.67 -16.34
C ASN A 169 4.06 21.13 -15.82
N PHE A 170 2.96 21.59 -15.20
CA PHE A 170 2.77 22.98 -14.75
C PHE A 170 2.52 23.03 -13.24
N ALA A 171 3.47 22.50 -12.46
CA ALA A 171 3.32 22.33 -11.02
C ALA A 171 3.05 23.64 -10.30
N SER A 172 3.92 24.64 -10.45
CA SER A 172 3.79 25.95 -9.80
C SER A 172 2.49 26.65 -10.16
N ARG A 173 2.09 26.60 -11.44
CA ARG A 173 0.83 27.17 -11.87
C ARG A 173 -0.38 26.52 -11.17
N VAL A 174 -0.40 25.19 -11.04
CA VAL A 174 -1.51 24.49 -10.36
C VAL A 174 -1.55 24.84 -8.87
N ILE A 175 -0.40 24.84 -8.21
CA ILE A 175 -0.30 25.17 -6.78
C ILE A 175 -0.69 26.63 -6.52
N THR A 176 -0.20 27.56 -7.33
CA THR A 176 -0.48 29.00 -7.12
C THR A 176 -1.88 29.43 -7.54
N ALA A 177 -2.34 28.95 -8.70
CA ALA A 177 -3.61 29.38 -9.26
C ALA A 177 -4.82 28.73 -8.55
N TYR A 178 -4.76 27.44 -8.25
CA TYR A 178 -5.88 26.70 -7.65
C TYR A 178 -5.79 26.62 -6.13
N ARG A 179 -4.64 26.94 -5.54
CA ARG A 179 -4.37 26.95 -4.10
C ARG A 179 -4.90 25.66 -3.42
N PRO A 180 -4.44 24.48 -3.84
CA PRO A 180 -4.85 23.23 -3.23
C PRO A 180 -4.46 23.22 -1.75
N THR A 181 -5.25 22.49 -0.94
CA THR A 181 -5.01 22.35 0.50
C THR A 181 -4.29 21.04 0.83
N SER A 182 -4.26 20.11 -0.11
CA SER A 182 -3.65 18.80 0.12
C SER A 182 -3.15 18.18 -1.19
N ILE A 183 -2.14 17.30 -1.06
CA ILE A 183 -1.61 16.51 -2.18
C ILE A 183 -1.62 15.04 -1.78
N VAL A 184 -2.08 14.18 -2.69
CA VAL A 184 -2.03 12.72 -2.55
C VAL A 184 -1.10 12.15 -3.62
N GLY A 185 -0.12 11.34 -3.22
CA GLY A 185 0.84 10.73 -4.16
C GLY A 185 1.72 9.68 -3.50
N SER A 186 2.62 9.06 -4.25
CA SER A 186 3.70 8.28 -3.63
C SER A 186 4.80 9.21 -3.08
N VAL A 187 5.57 8.74 -2.10
CA VAL A 187 6.64 9.50 -1.45
C VAL A 187 7.54 10.17 -2.49
N PHE A 188 8.04 9.41 -3.46
CA PHE A 188 8.94 9.94 -4.49
C PHE A 188 8.28 10.97 -5.41
N LYS A 189 6.97 10.87 -5.66
CA LYS A 189 6.25 11.90 -6.42
C LYS A 189 6.13 13.20 -5.63
N LEU A 190 5.91 13.10 -4.32
CA LEU A 190 5.81 14.25 -3.43
C LEU A 190 7.16 14.97 -3.28
N ILE A 191 8.26 14.20 -3.19
CA ILE A 191 9.63 14.73 -3.18
C ILE A 191 9.97 15.43 -4.51
N ARG A 192 9.72 14.75 -5.64
CA ARG A 192 9.98 15.34 -6.97
C ARG A 192 9.14 16.59 -7.21
N LEU A 193 7.93 16.64 -6.70
CA LEU A 193 7.07 17.81 -6.82
C LEU A 193 7.64 18.98 -6.00
N ALA A 194 8.08 18.75 -4.75
CA ALA A 194 8.72 19.77 -3.92
C ALA A 194 9.94 20.36 -4.63
N ARG A 195 10.88 19.52 -5.06
CA ARG A 195 12.09 19.96 -5.77
C ARG A 195 11.79 20.72 -7.04
N ARG A 196 10.76 20.32 -7.76
CA ARG A 196 10.32 21.03 -8.93
C ARG A 196 9.84 22.44 -8.59
N LEU A 197 9.03 22.59 -7.54
CA LEU A 197 8.58 23.90 -7.06
C LEU A 197 9.78 24.78 -6.67
N GLU A 198 10.73 24.23 -5.91
CA GLU A 198 11.97 24.92 -5.53
C GLU A 198 12.77 25.39 -6.76
N SER A 199 12.93 24.50 -7.77
CA SER A 199 13.61 24.86 -9.02
C SER A 199 12.88 25.93 -9.84
N GLU A 200 11.58 26.10 -9.65
CA GLU A 200 10.73 27.12 -10.23
C GLU A 200 10.62 28.38 -9.32
N GLY A 201 11.39 28.42 -8.19
CA GLY A 201 11.47 29.54 -7.27
C GLY A 201 10.32 29.61 -6.24
N LEU A 202 9.63 28.53 -5.98
CA LEU A 202 8.53 28.45 -5.03
C LEU A 202 8.90 27.53 -3.85
N ASP A 203 8.96 28.06 -2.64
CA ASP A 203 9.14 27.23 -1.42
C ASP A 203 7.86 26.42 -1.15
N PRO A 204 7.94 25.08 -1.07
CA PRO A 204 6.77 24.25 -0.72
C PRO A 204 6.07 24.66 0.58
N ARG A 205 6.82 25.16 1.58
CA ARG A 205 6.28 25.61 2.89
C ARG A 205 5.45 26.87 2.79
N GLU A 206 5.65 27.69 1.77
CA GLU A 206 4.90 28.93 1.52
C GLU A 206 3.65 28.72 0.68
N THR A 207 3.33 27.45 0.37
CA THR A 207 2.13 27.10 -0.40
C THR A 207 0.89 26.99 0.49
N SER A 208 -0.27 26.77 -0.13
CA SER A 208 -1.53 26.55 0.59
C SER A 208 -1.70 25.11 1.10
N ILE A 209 -0.69 24.25 0.99
CA ILE A 209 -0.76 22.84 1.39
C ILE A 209 -0.75 22.73 2.90
N LEU A 210 -1.78 22.06 3.44
CA LEU A 210 -1.98 21.85 4.88
C LEU A 210 -1.65 20.42 5.31
N ARG A 211 -1.63 19.46 4.36
CA ARG A 211 -1.31 18.05 4.61
C ARG A 211 -0.94 17.31 3.34
N LEU A 212 -0.14 16.27 3.50
CA LEU A 212 0.17 15.30 2.46
C LEU A 212 -0.43 13.93 2.80
N VAL A 213 -0.80 13.17 1.77
CA VAL A 213 -1.14 11.75 1.91
C VAL A 213 -0.20 10.96 1.00
N ALA A 214 0.66 10.17 1.63
CA ALA A 214 1.56 9.26 0.94
C ALA A 214 0.93 7.88 0.82
N GLY A 215 1.03 7.24 -0.34
CA GLY A 215 0.47 5.91 -0.53
C GLY A 215 0.81 5.29 -1.88
N GLY A 216 0.30 4.08 -2.08
CA GLY A 216 0.58 3.29 -3.27
C GLY A 216 1.87 2.48 -3.21
N GLU A 217 2.72 2.72 -2.24
CA GLU A 217 3.92 1.97 -1.91
C GLU A 217 4.23 2.14 -0.42
N SER A 218 4.90 1.15 0.19
CA SER A 218 5.40 1.29 1.57
C SER A 218 6.52 2.33 1.60
N PHE A 219 6.73 2.98 2.72
CA PHE A 219 7.81 3.95 2.87
C PHE A 219 8.33 3.99 4.32
N ALA A 220 9.52 4.54 4.50
CA ALA A 220 10.17 4.66 5.79
C ALA A 220 9.63 5.87 6.58
N ASP A 221 9.73 5.81 7.91
CA ASP A 221 9.36 6.95 8.76
C ASP A 221 10.32 8.13 8.52
N GLU A 222 11.58 7.86 8.23
CA GLU A 222 12.60 8.85 7.88
C GLU A 222 12.21 9.65 6.62
N SER A 223 11.64 8.99 5.61
CA SER A 223 11.14 9.70 4.42
C SER A 223 9.85 10.48 4.68
N ARG A 224 9.03 10.04 5.65
CA ARG A 224 7.88 10.80 6.15
C ARG A 224 8.33 12.09 6.82
N GLU A 225 9.31 11.99 7.71
CA GLU A 225 9.87 13.14 8.45
C GLU A 225 10.47 14.15 7.49
N TYR A 226 11.27 13.70 6.52
CA TYR A 226 11.81 14.55 5.46
C TYR A 226 10.72 15.29 4.67
N LEU A 227 9.67 14.58 4.24
CA LEU A 227 8.54 15.20 3.55
C LEU A 227 7.80 16.22 4.42
N ALA A 228 7.60 15.91 5.71
CA ALA A 228 6.95 16.83 6.63
C ALA A 228 7.74 18.12 6.82
N GLU A 229 9.06 18.02 6.88
CA GLU A 229 9.98 19.18 6.96
C GLU A 229 9.95 20.01 5.67
N VAL A 230 10.11 19.38 4.51
CA VAL A 230 10.15 20.05 3.20
C VAL A 230 8.84 20.78 2.89
N TRP A 231 7.70 20.22 3.27
CA TRP A 231 6.40 20.82 2.99
C TRP A 231 5.84 21.65 4.15
N GLY A 232 6.44 21.56 5.34
CA GLY A 232 5.97 22.25 6.55
C GLY A 232 4.60 21.77 7.03
N CYS A 233 4.20 20.52 6.75
CA CYS A 233 2.89 20.01 7.07
C CYS A 233 2.90 18.49 7.38
N PRO A 234 1.87 17.95 8.09
CA PRO A 234 1.81 16.53 8.40
C PRO A 234 1.66 15.66 7.16
N VAL A 235 2.25 14.46 7.23
CA VAL A 235 2.21 13.42 6.18
C VAL A 235 1.50 12.19 6.74
N TYR A 236 0.38 11.82 6.14
CA TYR A 236 -0.39 10.63 6.49
C TYR A 236 -0.16 9.51 5.50
N ASN A 237 -0.24 8.26 5.98
CA ASN A 237 -0.13 7.08 5.13
C ASN A 237 -1.52 6.57 4.73
N THR A 238 -1.60 6.01 3.52
CA THR A 238 -2.75 5.24 3.05
C THR A 238 -2.27 4.01 2.28
N TYR A 239 -2.87 2.88 2.60
CA TYR A 239 -2.65 1.61 1.90
C TYR A 239 -3.90 1.23 1.12
N GLY A 240 -3.71 0.81 -0.13
CA GLY A 240 -4.81 0.36 -0.98
C GLY A 240 -4.34 -0.56 -2.08
N SER A 241 -5.19 -1.50 -2.44
CA SER A 241 -4.96 -2.48 -3.50
C SER A 241 -6.15 -2.55 -4.46
N THR A 242 -5.92 -3.10 -5.65
CA THR A 242 -6.98 -3.37 -6.63
C THR A 242 -7.96 -4.43 -6.10
N GLU A 243 -7.47 -5.31 -5.23
CA GLU A 243 -8.23 -6.36 -4.55
C GLU A 243 -9.27 -5.81 -3.56
N GLY A 244 -9.21 -4.53 -3.24
CA GLY A 244 -10.22 -3.83 -2.47
C GLY A 244 -9.84 -3.49 -1.05
N THR A 245 -8.56 -3.65 -0.66
CA THR A 245 -8.08 -3.11 0.61
C THR A 245 -7.89 -1.61 0.49
N MET A 246 -8.48 -0.83 1.38
CA MET A 246 -8.34 0.62 1.46
C MET A 246 -8.30 1.02 2.93
N CYS A 247 -7.10 1.21 3.47
CA CYS A 247 -6.86 1.57 4.86
C CYS A 247 -6.14 2.91 4.94
N GLY A 248 -6.37 3.69 5.98
CA GLY A 248 -5.69 4.97 6.16
C GLY A 248 -5.36 5.26 7.62
N GLU A 249 -4.29 6.00 7.83
CA GLU A 249 -4.00 6.58 9.13
C GLU A 249 -5.06 7.61 9.51
N CYS A 250 -5.17 7.88 10.80
CA CYS A 250 -5.87 9.03 11.32
C CYS A 250 -4.86 10.08 11.81
N THR A 251 -5.36 11.21 12.30
CA THR A 251 -4.51 12.29 12.86
C THR A 251 -3.66 11.87 14.06
N ALA A 252 -3.93 10.72 14.69
CA ALA A 252 -3.09 10.17 15.76
C ALA A 252 -1.90 9.37 15.26
N VAL A 253 -1.80 9.09 13.95
CA VAL A 253 -0.70 8.36 13.29
C VAL A 253 -0.33 7.07 14.04
N SER A 254 -1.33 6.28 14.42
CA SER A 254 -1.14 5.07 15.26
C SER A 254 -1.45 3.76 14.53
N GLY A 255 -1.17 3.72 13.24
CA GLY A 255 -1.44 2.62 12.31
C GLY A 255 -2.59 2.91 11.36
N LEU A 256 -2.74 2.03 10.38
CA LEU A 256 -3.75 2.12 9.34
C LEU A 256 -5.07 1.49 9.80
N HIS A 257 -6.14 2.26 9.88
CA HIS A 257 -7.48 1.75 10.19
C HIS A 257 -8.02 0.93 9.03
N VAL A 258 -8.40 -0.31 9.32
CA VAL A 258 -9.06 -1.21 8.37
C VAL A 258 -10.57 -0.98 8.46
N PRO A 259 -11.30 -0.74 7.37
CA PRO A 259 -12.77 -0.65 7.41
C PRO A 259 -13.39 -2.05 7.51
N GLU A 260 -13.32 -2.66 8.73
CA GLU A 260 -13.64 -4.07 8.99
C GLU A 260 -15.08 -4.46 8.63
N ASP A 261 -15.96 -3.50 8.56
CA ASP A 261 -17.33 -3.73 8.07
C ASP A 261 -17.44 -3.92 6.54
N LEU A 262 -16.38 -3.61 5.77
CA LEU A 262 -16.35 -3.71 4.30
C LEU A 262 -15.26 -4.63 3.77
N VAL A 263 -14.32 -5.03 4.61
CA VAL A 263 -13.23 -5.97 4.31
C VAL A 263 -12.78 -6.64 5.60
N HIS A 264 -12.68 -7.96 5.58
CA HIS A 264 -12.07 -8.71 6.66
C HIS A 264 -10.63 -9.05 6.31
N LEU A 265 -9.73 -8.93 7.29
CA LEU A 265 -8.31 -9.29 7.14
C LEU A 265 -7.86 -10.18 8.28
N ASP A 266 -7.29 -11.32 7.91
CA ASP A 266 -6.56 -12.22 8.79
C ASP A 266 -5.07 -12.22 8.45
N MET A 267 -4.24 -12.59 9.41
CA MET A 267 -2.79 -12.70 9.21
C MET A 267 -2.42 -14.18 9.08
N TYR A 268 -1.76 -14.54 7.98
CA TYR A 268 -1.43 -15.92 7.61
C TYR A 268 0.08 -16.11 7.50
N ASP A 269 0.58 -17.19 8.09
CA ASP A 269 1.97 -17.63 7.92
C ASP A 269 2.02 -18.74 6.85
N PRO A 270 2.58 -18.47 5.66
CA PRO A 270 2.63 -19.46 4.59
C PRO A 270 3.61 -20.61 4.85
N GLN A 271 4.55 -20.47 5.80
CA GLN A 271 5.47 -21.55 6.17
C GLN A 271 4.80 -22.55 7.13
N MET A 272 4.00 -22.03 8.06
CA MET A 272 3.20 -22.84 8.97
C MET A 272 1.90 -23.34 8.31
N MET A 273 1.50 -22.73 7.19
CA MET A 273 0.20 -22.92 6.54
C MET A 273 -0.98 -22.70 7.51
N ASP A 274 -0.84 -21.70 8.39
CA ASP A 274 -1.80 -21.42 9.44
C ASP A 274 -1.93 -19.90 9.69
N PHE A 275 -3.03 -19.52 10.33
CA PHE A 275 -3.26 -18.13 10.72
C PHE A 275 -2.55 -17.80 12.03
N VAL A 276 -2.02 -16.59 12.12
CA VAL A 276 -1.28 -16.13 13.30
C VAL A 276 -2.10 -15.13 14.11
N SER A 277 -1.83 -15.10 15.42
CA SER A 277 -2.51 -14.20 16.35
C SER A 277 -2.09 -12.74 16.16
N ASP A 278 -2.93 -11.81 16.66
CA ASP A 278 -2.64 -10.38 16.72
C ASP A 278 -1.27 -10.12 17.36
N GLY A 279 -0.55 -9.14 16.83
CA GLY A 279 0.81 -8.81 17.26
C GLY A 279 1.91 -9.57 16.49
N SER A 280 1.58 -10.69 15.86
CA SER A 280 2.49 -11.42 14.97
C SER A 280 2.44 -10.86 13.55
N ALA A 281 3.58 -10.95 12.85
CA ALA A 281 3.63 -10.62 11.43
C ALA A 281 3.09 -11.79 10.60
N GLY A 282 2.30 -11.48 9.58
CA GLY A 282 1.79 -12.47 8.64
C GLY A 282 1.40 -11.82 7.33
N ARG A 283 1.16 -12.62 6.30
CA ARG A 283 0.54 -12.13 5.05
C ARG A 283 -0.92 -11.78 5.32
N ALA A 284 -1.33 -10.62 4.84
CA ALA A 284 -2.72 -10.20 4.94
C ALA A 284 -3.58 -11.04 3.97
N VAL A 285 -4.47 -11.83 4.53
CA VAL A 285 -5.49 -12.60 3.80
C VAL A 285 -6.80 -11.83 3.85
N LEU A 286 -7.34 -11.54 2.67
CA LEU A 286 -8.47 -10.64 2.48
C LEU A 286 -9.76 -11.41 2.17
N THR A 287 -10.84 -11.06 2.85
CA THR A 287 -12.20 -11.42 2.46
C THR A 287 -13.02 -10.16 2.21
N THR A 288 -13.63 -10.09 1.02
CA THR A 288 -14.60 -9.02 0.68
C THR A 288 -15.84 -9.17 1.55
N LEU A 289 -16.34 -8.08 2.11
CA LEU A 289 -17.59 -8.06 2.86
C LEU A 289 -18.64 -7.22 2.13
N LEU A 290 -19.71 -7.87 1.72
CA LEU A 290 -20.82 -7.25 1.00
C LEU A 290 -21.94 -6.83 1.95
N PRO A 291 -22.34 -5.56 1.99
CA PRO A 291 -23.61 -5.18 2.61
C PRO A 291 -24.77 -5.88 1.92
N ALA A 292 -25.76 -6.32 2.69
CA ALA A 292 -26.94 -7.01 2.16
C ALA A 292 -27.63 -6.20 1.06
N GLY A 293 -28.05 -6.88 -0.01
CA GLY A 293 -28.70 -6.27 -1.18
C GLY A 293 -27.76 -5.57 -2.16
N THR A 294 -26.44 -5.55 -1.91
CA THR A 294 -25.46 -4.99 -2.86
C THR A 294 -24.86 -6.09 -3.74
N LYS A 295 -24.39 -5.70 -4.93
CA LYS A 295 -23.76 -6.58 -5.91
C LYS A 295 -22.25 -6.41 -5.92
N ALA A 296 -21.55 -7.44 -6.38
CA ALA A 296 -20.13 -7.39 -6.71
C ALA A 296 -19.89 -7.91 -8.12
N GLY A 297 -19.03 -7.25 -8.86
CA GLY A 297 -18.56 -7.75 -10.15
C GLY A 297 -17.52 -8.86 -9.99
N MET A 298 -16.77 -8.80 -8.91
CA MET A 298 -15.84 -9.80 -8.41
C MET A 298 -15.69 -9.64 -6.90
N LEU A 299 -15.59 -10.74 -6.19
CA LEU A 299 -15.31 -10.77 -4.76
C LEU A 299 -14.20 -11.78 -4.45
N LEU A 300 -13.60 -11.66 -3.28
CA LEU A 300 -12.52 -12.51 -2.81
C LEU A 300 -12.88 -13.08 -1.44
N LEU A 301 -12.67 -14.38 -1.26
CA LEU A 301 -12.75 -15.09 0.02
C LEU A 301 -11.36 -15.64 0.32
N ASN A 302 -10.82 -15.38 1.50
CA ASN A 302 -9.49 -15.83 1.94
C ASN A 302 -8.39 -15.65 0.89
N TYR A 303 -8.28 -14.46 0.34
CA TYR A 303 -7.30 -14.14 -0.70
C TYR A 303 -5.98 -13.64 -0.09
N ASP A 304 -4.88 -14.34 -0.36
CA ASP A 304 -3.52 -13.91 -0.02
C ASP A 304 -3.11 -12.71 -0.86
N THR A 305 -2.94 -11.56 -0.22
CA THR A 305 -2.53 -10.31 -0.86
C THR A 305 -1.05 -10.28 -1.22
N GLU A 306 -0.25 -11.20 -0.71
CA GLU A 306 1.22 -11.21 -0.76
C GLU A 306 1.85 -9.96 -0.06
N ASP A 307 1.07 -9.25 0.73
CA ASP A 307 1.52 -8.11 1.52
C ASP A 307 1.61 -8.53 3.01
N THR A 308 2.80 -8.44 3.61
CA THR A 308 3.05 -8.79 5.02
C THR A 308 2.78 -7.58 5.92
N THR A 309 2.02 -7.78 6.97
CA THR A 309 1.72 -6.76 7.98
C THR A 309 1.54 -7.38 9.37
N THR A 310 1.15 -6.58 10.35
CA THR A 310 0.89 -6.98 11.73
C THR A 310 -0.35 -6.24 12.22
N VAL A 311 -1.26 -6.91 12.91
CA VAL A 311 -2.34 -6.26 13.64
C VAL A 311 -1.74 -5.57 14.87
N LEU A 312 -1.79 -4.25 14.89
CA LEU A 312 -1.27 -3.44 15.98
C LEU A 312 -2.23 -3.38 17.18
N SER A 313 -3.52 -3.31 16.90
CA SER A 313 -4.53 -3.21 17.95
C SER A 313 -5.94 -3.30 17.39
N ARG A 314 -6.83 -3.94 18.15
CA ARG A 314 -8.31 -3.89 17.96
C ARG A 314 -9.00 -2.99 18.99
N SER A 315 -8.24 -2.34 19.88
CA SER A 315 -8.78 -1.40 20.85
C SER A 315 -9.11 -0.05 20.22
N ARG A 316 -10.00 0.69 20.88
CA ARG A 316 -10.40 2.05 20.46
C ARG A 316 -9.16 2.95 20.31
N CYS A 317 -9.02 3.58 19.16
CA CYS A 317 -7.96 4.55 18.90
C CYS A 317 -8.23 5.90 19.61
N ALA A 318 -7.16 6.67 19.84
CA ALA A 318 -7.28 8.05 20.33
C ALA A 318 -8.17 8.95 19.45
N CYS A 319 -8.29 8.64 18.16
CA CYS A 319 -9.22 9.32 17.26
C CYS A 319 -10.71 8.94 17.47
N GLY A 320 -11.00 7.99 18.37
CA GLY A 320 -12.33 7.50 18.68
C GLY A 320 -12.83 6.31 17.85
N ARG A 321 -12.13 5.93 16.77
CA ARG A 321 -12.45 4.77 15.93
C ARG A 321 -12.16 3.46 16.65
N THR A 322 -12.99 2.47 16.39
CA THR A 322 -12.94 1.14 17.03
C THR A 322 -12.45 0.04 16.11
N HIS A 323 -12.34 0.32 14.83
CA HIS A 323 -11.81 -0.61 13.84
C HIS A 323 -10.34 -0.93 14.09
N MET A 324 -9.92 -2.17 13.78
CA MET A 324 -8.54 -2.60 13.96
C MET A 324 -7.56 -1.73 13.18
N ARG A 325 -6.35 -1.67 13.70
CA ARG A 325 -5.23 -0.96 13.07
C ARG A 325 -4.12 -1.94 12.73
N ILE A 326 -3.58 -1.79 11.53
CA ILE A 326 -2.46 -2.59 11.05
C ILE A 326 -1.23 -1.72 10.84
N LYS A 327 -0.06 -2.35 10.88
CA LYS A 327 1.19 -1.74 10.46
C LYS A 327 1.17 -1.50 8.94
N ASN A 328 2.02 -0.59 8.46
CA ASN A 328 2.18 -0.36 7.02
C ASN A 328 2.59 -1.66 6.30
N PRO A 329 1.75 -2.23 5.40
CA PRO A 329 2.02 -3.49 4.75
C PRO A 329 3.25 -3.41 3.83
N GLN A 330 4.00 -4.49 3.77
CA GLN A 330 5.20 -4.61 2.94
C GLN A 330 5.05 -5.78 1.97
N ARG A 331 5.26 -5.51 0.69
CA ARG A 331 5.13 -6.52 -0.35
C ARG A 331 6.29 -7.49 -0.32
N GLU A 332 6.00 -8.78 -0.27
CA GLU A 332 7.03 -9.83 -0.24
C GLU A 332 7.90 -9.83 -1.50
N ALA A 333 7.33 -9.58 -2.67
CA ALA A 333 8.07 -9.46 -3.92
C ALA A 333 9.09 -8.30 -3.95
N GLU A 334 9.06 -7.39 -2.98
CA GLU A 334 10.03 -6.31 -2.78
C GLU A 334 11.06 -6.64 -1.68
N MET A 335 11.07 -7.86 -1.16
CA MET A 335 12.04 -8.36 -0.17
C MET A 335 13.15 -9.17 -0.84
N VAL A 336 14.36 -9.05 -0.32
CA VAL A 336 15.52 -9.86 -0.69
C VAL A 336 16.08 -10.49 0.59
N TRP A 337 16.29 -11.81 0.58
CA TRP A 337 16.87 -12.52 1.72
C TRP A 337 18.39 -12.40 1.71
N VAL A 338 18.97 -11.98 2.81
CA VAL A 338 20.41 -11.80 2.99
C VAL A 338 20.80 -12.53 4.28
N PHE A 339 21.57 -13.59 4.20
CA PHE A 339 21.91 -14.46 5.33
C PHE A 339 20.70 -14.83 6.21
N GLY A 340 19.62 -15.30 5.55
CA GLY A 340 18.39 -15.67 6.23
C GLY A 340 17.58 -14.50 6.83
N THR A 341 18.01 -13.25 6.61
CA THR A 341 17.33 -12.04 7.09
C THR A 341 16.62 -11.34 5.93
N PRO A 342 15.31 -11.06 6.01
CA PRO A 342 14.62 -10.32 4.98
C PRO A 342 15.02 -8.84 5.00
N VAL A 343 15.53 -8.36 3.88
CA VAL A 343 15.80 -6.95 3.63
C VAL A 343 14.77 -6.44 2.62
N ASN A 344 14.15 -5.33 2.90
CA ASN A 344 13.18 -4.73 2.01
C ASN A 344 13.59 -3.30 1.61
N ARG A 345 12.87 -2.77 0.64
CA ARG A 345 13.12 -1.42 0.13
C ARG A 345 13.07 -0.35 1.22
N VAL A 346 12.19 -0.49 2.20
CA VAL A 346 12.02 0.48 3.31
C VAL A 346 13.26 0.53 4.21
N ASP A 347 14.02 -0.56 4.32
CA ASP A 347 15.27 -0.57 5.09
C ASP A 347 16.35 0.26 4.40
N ILE A 348 16.46 0.14 3.09
CA ILE A 348 17.38 0.94 2.27
C ILE A 348 16.93 2.42 2.30
N GLU A 349 15.64 2.66 2.08
CA GLU A 349 15.05 4.00 2.11
C GLU A 349 15.34 4.73 3.42
N ALA A 350 15.16 4.05 4.56
CA ALA A 350 15.45 4.61 5.86
C ALA A 350 16.93 5.06 6.01
N GLY A 351 17.86 4.27 5.47
CA GLY A 351 19.28 4.64 5.45
C GLY A 351 19.58 5.84 4.55
N VAL A 352 18.90 5.96 3.42
CA VAL A 352 19.07 7.09 2.48
C VAL A 352 18.50 8.38 3.07
N PHE A 353 17.32 8.33 3.71
CA PHE A 353 16.62 9.51 4.23
C PHE A 353 17.06 9.91 5.64
N GLN A 354 18.35 9.71 5.99
CA GLN A 354 18.89 10.29 7.21
C GLN A 354 19.02 11.81 7.06
N HIS A 355 18.57 12.56 8.06
CA HIS A 355 18.41 14.03 8.00
C HIS A 355 19.66 14.74 7.44
N GLU A 356 20.84 14.47 8.01
CA GLU A 356 22.09 15.09 7.59
C GLU A 356 22.53 14.68 6.17
N SER A 357 22.14 13.47 5.73
CA SER A 357 22.45 12.97 4.39
C SER A 357 21.64 13.68 3.30
N MET A 358 20.43 14.15 3.64
CA MET A 358 19.52 14.78 2.69
C MET A 358 19.95 16.18 2.23
N GLU A 359 20.97 16.78 2.88
CA GLU A 359 21.63 17.99 2.39
C GLU A 359 22.36 17.75 1.06
N PHE A 360 22.84 16.52 0.83
CA PHE A 360 23.61 16.13 -0.35
C PHE A 360 22.76 15.35 -1.36
N LEU A 361 21.77 14.56 -0.89
CA LEU A 361 21.05 13.60 -1.68
C LEU A 361 19.72 14.15 -2.24
N THR A 362 19.27 13.57 -3.35
CA THR A 362 17.97 13.90 -3.92
C THR A 362 16.83 13.03 -3.37
N GLY A 363 17.12 12.00 -2.58
CA GLY A 363 16.18 10.99 -2.14
C GLY A 363 15.86 9.92 -3.19
N GLU A 364 16.36 10.06 -4.42
CA GLU A 364 16.29 9.01 -5.42
C GLU A 364 17.46 8.02 -5.24
N TYR A 365 17.16 6.73 -5.31
CA TYR A 365 18.16 5.68 -5.14
C TYR A 365 17.73 4.40 -5.83
N GLU A 366 18.68 3.49 -6.00
CA GLU A 366 18.48 2.08 -6.30
C GLU A 366 19.49 1.24 -5.52
N ALA A 367 19.14 -0.02 -5.26
CA ALA A 367 20.01 -0.94 -4.53
C ALA A 367 19.98 -2.33 -5.18
N PHE A 368 21.11 -3.01 -5.12
CA PHE A 368 21.30 -4.34 -5.71
C PHE A 368 21.96 -5.27 -4.71
N VAL A 369 21.43 -6.49 -4.58
CA VAL A 369 22.08 -7.56 -3.82
C VAL A 369 22.78 -8.48 -4.80
N SER A 370 24.06 -8.75 -4.58
CA SER A 370 24.92 -9.60 -5.43
C SER A 370 25.86 -10.44 -4.59
N GLY A 371 26.61 -11.34 -5.24
CA GLY A 371 27.50 -12.29 -4.59
C GLY A 371 26.87 -13.66 -4.40
N GLU A 372 27.55 -14.55 -3.72
CA GLU A 372 27.11 -15.93 -3.48
C GLU A 372 27.11 -16.21 -1.97
N GLU A 373 25.97 -16.62 -1.45
CA GLU A 373 25.80 -16.93 -0.04
C GLU A 373 26.65 -18.16 0.38
N GLU A 374 26.84 -19.12 -0.54
CA GLU A 374 27.68 -20.31 -0.37
C GLU A 374 29.18 -19.96 -0.26
N SER A 375 29.63 -18.91 -0.96
CA SER A 375 31.00 -18.40 -0.84
C SER A 375 31.23 -17.56 0.43
N GLY A 376 30.16 -17.31 1.20
CA GLY A 376 30.17 -16.56 2.46
C GLY A 376 30.32 -15.06 2.26
N ARG A 377 30.12 -14.51 1.06
CA ARG A 377 30.19 -13.07 0.81
C ARG A 377 29.04 -12.56 -0.04
N LEU A 378 28.34 -11.57 0.52
CA LEU A 378 27.29 -10.83 -0.19
C LEU A 378 27.63 -9.34 -0.20
N THR A 379 27.12 -8.64 -1.20
CA THR A 379 27.24 -7.18 -1.34
C THR A 379 25.86 -6.58 -1.53
N ILE A 380 25.54 -5.54 -0.76
CA ILE A 380 24.44 -4.63 -1.07
C ILE A 380 25.07 -3.36 -1.64
N GLN A 381 24.91 -3.15 -2.94
CA GLN A 381 25.32 -1.93 -3.61
C GLN A 381 24.18 -0.92 -3.53
N ILE A 382 24.44 0.27 -3.01
CA ILE A 382 23.50 1.39 -2.87
C ILE A 382 23.94 2.52 -3.78
N VAL A 383 23.15 2.82 -4.81
CA VAL A 383 23.40 3.93 -5.74
C VAL A 383 22.46 5.06 -5.38
N MET A 384 23.00 6.19 -4.95
CA MET A 384 22.25 7.36 -4.51
C MET A 384 22.40 8.52 -5.48
N GLU A 385 21.27 9.15 -5.82
CA GLU A 385 21.29 10.35 -6.65
C GLU A 385 21.58 11.59 -5.78
N CYS A 386 22.47 12.44 -6.26
CA CYS A 386 22.86 13.70 -5.62
C CYS A 386 23.06 14.79 -6.66
N THR A 387 22.94 16.05 -6.28
CA THR A 387 23.10 17.17 -7.20
C THR A 387 24.54 17.31 -7.71
N ASP A 388 25.53 17.03 -6.86
CA ASP A 388 26.95 17.12 -7.18
C ASP A 388 27.73 16.02 -6.42
N PRO A 389 28.14 14.92 -7.11
CA PRO A 389 28.88 13.80 -6.49
C PRO A 389 30.23 14.18 -5.84
N GLU A 390 30.81 15.31 -6.26
CA GLU A 390 32.08 15.77 -5.70
C GLU A 390 31.94 16.50 -4.36
N LYS A 391 30.71 16.99 -4.05
CA LYS A 391 30.41 17.71 -2.82
C LYS A 391 29.78 16.81 -1.74
N VAL A 392 29.49 15.56 -2.03
CA VAL A 392 28.92 14.65 -1.04
C VAL A 392 29.92 14.33 0.05
N ASP A 393 29.56 14.60 1.31
CA ASP A 393 30.30 14.05 2.45
C ASP A 393 30.04 12.55 2.55
N ARG A 394 30.82 11.78 1.79
CA ARG A 394 30.67 10.30 1.71
C ARG A 394 30.77 9.65 3.08
N ARG A 395 31.72 10.12 3.92
CA ARG A 395 31.92 9.54 5.24
C ARG A 395 30.68 9.72 6.14
N LEU A 396 30.07 10.87 6.10
CA LEU A 396 28.84 11.16 6.82
C LEU A 396 27.69 10.27 6.30
N VAL A 397 27.42 10.32 5.00
CA VAL A 397 26.29 9.60 4.37
C VAL A 397 26.41 8.10 4.61
N GLU A 398 27.58 7.51 4.34
CA GLU A 398 27.82 6.07 4.48
C GLU A 398 27.74 5.60 5.93
N SER A 399 28.25 6.40 6.88
CA SER A 399 28.16 6.07 8.30
C SER A 399 26.72 6.13 8.82
N ARG A 400 25.96 7.16 8.46
CA ARG A 400 24.56 7.32 8.85
C ARG A 400 23.67 6.22 8.25
N PHE A 401 23.90 5.90 6.98
CA PHE A 401 23.22 4.77 6.34
C PHE A 401 23.49 3.46 7.09
N THR A 402 24.77 3.14 7.29
CA THR A 402 25.19 1.86 7.93
C THR A 402 24.64 1.74 9.35
N GLU A 403 24.67 2.81 10.14
CA GLU A 403 24.09 2.85 11.48
C GLU A 403 22.59 2.58 11.46
N CYS A 404 21.85 3.28 10.61
CA CYS A 404 20.41 3.10 10.47
C CYS A 404 20.05 1.69 9.99
N PHE A 405 20.71 1.21 8.95
CA PHE A 405 20.47 -0.12 8.39
C PHE A 405 20.76 -1.23 9.42
N THR A 406 21.90 -1.16 10.13
CA THR A 406 22.25 -2.13 11.17
C THR A 406 21.26 -2.11 12.33
N ARG A 407 20.80 -0.94 12.75
CA ARG A 407 19.78 -0.80 13.81
C ARG A 407 18.45 -1.46 13.41
N ARG A 408 18.06 -1.36 12.16
CA ARG A 408 16.82 -1.95 11.61
C ARG A 408 16.96 -3.46 11.36
N ARG A 409 18.13 -3.91 10.93
CA ARG A 409 18.45 -5.31 10.61
C ARG A 409 19.59 -5.84 11.49
N ARG A 410 19.35 -5.91 12.79
CA ARG A 410 20.36 -6.26 13.80
C ARG A 410 21.06 -7.59 13.54
N ALA A 411 20.35 -8.56 12.96
CA ALA A 411 20.91 -9.85 12.58
C ALA A 411 22.03 -9.75 11.54
N LEU A 412 22.05 -8.68 10.73
CA LEU A 412 23.10 -8.43 9.72
C LEU A 412 24.30 -7.66 10.27
N GLY A 413 24.22 -7.10 11.49
CA GLY A 413 25.32 -6.36 12.11
C GLY A 413 26.63 -7.14 12.21
N PRO A 414 26.64 -8.40 12.70
CA PRO A 414 27.85 -9.25 12.70
C PRO A 414 28.43 -9.43 11.28
N HIS A 415 27.59 -9.70 10.28
CA HIS A 415 28.01 -9.89 8.89
C HIS A 415 28.65 -8.63 8.28
N ILE A 416 28.19 -7.43 8.67
CA ILE A 416 28.82 -6.16 8.27
C ILE A 416 30.16 -6.00 8.97
N SER A 417 30.26 -6.34 10.26
CA SER A 417 31.47 -6.18 11.05
C SER A 417 32.59 -7.13 10.63
N ASP A 418 32.29 -8.35 10.26
CA ASP A 418 33.24 -9.36 9.78
C ASP A 418 33.48 -9.34 8.25
N GLN A 419 32.85 -8.38 7.56
CA GLN A 419 32.94 -8.16 6.13
C GLN A 419 32.44 -9.34 5.26
N THR A 420 31.55 -10.18 5.78
CA THR A 420 30.81 -11.16 4.98
C THR A 420 29.64 -10.49 4.25
N LEU A 421 29.12 -9.37 4.77
CA LEU A 421 28.20 -8.45 4.09
C LEU A 421 28.89 -7.12 3.82
N LEU A 422 29.10 -6.80 2.57
CA LEU A 422 29.65 -5.50 2.17
C LEU A 422 28.51 -4.53 1.82
N LEU A 423 28.59 -3.29 2.32
CA LEU A 423 27.77 -2.18 1.87
C LEU A 423 28.64 -1.31 0.95
N GLU A 424 28.30 -1.24 -0.32
CA GLU A 424 29.02 -0.43 -1.31
C GLU A 424 28.16 0.74 -1.74
N PHE A 425 28.76 1.93 -1.78
CA PHE A 425 28.05 3.17 -2.06
C PHE A 425 28.55 3.82 -3.35
N SER A 426 27.61 4.29 -4.15
CA SER A 426 27.89 5.05 -5.36
C SER A 426 27.01 6.27 -5.45
N TYR A 427 27.53 7.34 -6.02
CA TYR A 427 26.83 8.62 -6.13
C TYR A 427 26.74 9.03 -7.60
N VAL A 428 25.54 9.32 -8.05
CA VAL A 428 25.26 9.68 -9.45
C VAL A 428 24.53 11.02 -9.54
N ARG A 429 24.70 11.71 -10.66
CA ARG A 429 23.94 12.94 -10.95
C ARG A 429 22.48 12.63 -11.30
N PRO A 430 21.57 13.63 -11.22
CA PRO A 430 20.18 13.43 -11.61
C PRO A 430 20.03 12.80 -13.01
N GLY A 431 19.24 11.71 -13.07
CA GLY A 431 19.07 10.91 -14.27
C GLY A 431 20.12 9.81 -14.49
N GLY A 432 21.07 9.64 -13.56
CA GLY A 432 22.09 8.58 -13.63
C GLY A 432 21.66 7.22 -13.06
N LEU A 433 20.47 7.11 -12.48
CA LEU A 433 19.91 5.86 -11.99
C LEU A 433 19.27 5.08 -13.16
N GLU A 434 19.46 3.76 -13.17
CA GLU A 434 18.88 2.82 -14.15
C GLU A 434 17.49 2.32 -13.71
N LEU A 435 16.69 3.13 -13.04
CA LEU A 435 15.43 2.73 -12.46
C LEU A 435 14.52 1.97 -13.45
N HIS A 436 14.46 0.67 -13.30
CA HIS A 436 13.52 -0.15 -14.06
C HIS A 436 12.09 0.13 -13.59
N THR A 437 11.33 0.82 -14.42
CA THR A 437 9.91 1.12 -14.13
C THR A 437 9.02 0.04 -14.73
N ALA A 438 8.51 -0.86 -13.91
CA ALA A 438 7.41 -1.71 -14.30
C ALA A 438 6.09 -0.99 -14.01
N ARG A 439 5.36 -0.58 -15.06
CA ARG A 439 4.03 0.06 -14.98
C ARG A 439 3.94 1.25 -14.01
N GLY A 440 4.96 2.12 -14.02
CA GLY A 440 4.95 3.37 -13.26
C GLY A 440 5.44 3.28 -11.82
N ARG A 441 5.91 2.10 -11.36
CA ARG A 441 6.66 1.94 -10.11
C ARG A 441 8.10 1.59 -10.41
N ALA A 442 9.05 2.27 -9.77
CA ALA A 442 10.46 1.94 -9.85
C ALA A 442 10.77 0.78 -8.91
N ARG A 443 11.42 -0.28 -9.41
CA ARG A 443 12.00 -1.32 -8.56
C ARG A 443 13.31 -0.77 -7.99
N ARG A 444 13.35 -0.54 -6.69
CA ARG A 444 14.47 0.12 -6.01
C ARG A 444 15.38 -0.82 -5.24
N LEU A 445 14.99 -2.05 -5.07
CA LEU A 445 15.82 -3.14 -4.53
C LEU A 445 15.68 -4.33 -5.45
N THR A 446 16.80 -4.83 -5.96
CA THR A 446 16.85 -5.94 -6.92
C THR A 446 17.86 -6.99 -6.46
N ASP A 447 17.44 -8.24 -6.45
CA ASP A 447 18.33 -9.37 -6.27
C ASP A 447 18.98 -9.71 -7.63
N ARG A 448 20.30 -9.62 -7.70
CA ARG A 448 21.11 -9.96 -8.89
C ARG A 448 21.81 -11.32 -8.77
N ARG A 449 21.56 -12.06 -7.66
CA ARG A 449 22.17 -13.39 -7.47
C ARG A 449 21.54 -14.45 -8.36
N ALA A 450 20.32 -14.27 -8.79
CA ALA A 450 19.50 -15.24 -9.54
C ALA A 450 19.43 -14.97 -11.06
N THR A 451 20.39 -14.20 -11.62
CA THR A 451 20.44 -13.93 -13.07
C THR A 451 21.58 -14.65 -13.74
#